data_286391c81ae2fd4891baf38c43600dfe
#
_entry.id   286391c81ae2fd4891baf38c43600dfe
#
_cell.length_a   1.000
_cell.length_b   1.000
_cell.length_c   1.000
_cell.angle_alpha   90.00
_cell.angle_beta   90.00
_cell.angle_gamma   90.00
#
_symmetry.space_group_name_H-M   'P 1'
#
loop_
_entity.id
_entity.type
_entity.pdbx_description
1 polymer ?
#
loop_
_entity_poly.entity_id
_entity_poly.type
_entity_poly.pdbx_seq_one_letter_code
_entity_poly.pdbx_strand_id
1 'polypeptide(L)'
;AMLVGRCFAQATGSDLALVSLSTWIPGNPTDQNHHGVAAKLYAKDITDYDLSVILPTGWNRTIQTVSLTGQQISDLLASGYDAYGNGKGYPYVLVSPVQPETGKTYQVAICGVSDQLAAETTVTDSGVVGMDAAKAFFGAYTTISRADTAWS
;
A
#
# COMPACT_ATOMS: atom_id res chain seq x y z
N ALA A 1 1.60 -1.20 7.24
CA ALA A 1 1.98 -1.00 5.82
C ALA A 1 2.73 -2.21 5.25
N MET A 2 3.85 -2.65 5.87
CA MET A 2 4.72 -3.71 5.30
C MET A 2 3.96 -5.00 4.96
N LEU A 3 3.19 -5.56 5.88
CA LEU A 3 2.42 -6.79 5.62
C LEU A 3 1.35 -6.59 4.55
N VAL A 4 0.67 -5.44 4.53
CA VAL A 4 -0.34 -5.14 3.51
C VAL A 4 0.30 -5.04 2.12
N GLY A 5 1.42 -4.33 2.00
CA GLY A 5 2.14 -4.22 0.73
C GLY A 5 2.64 -5.57 0.22
N ARG A 6 3.22 -6.39 1.10
CA ARG A 6 3.65 -7.75 0.76
C ARG A 6 2.48 -8.61 0.30
N CYS A 7 1.37 -8.57 1.03
CA CYS A 7 0.13 -9.26 0.66
C CYS A 7 -0.34 -8.87 -0.75
N PHE A 8 -0.41 -7.57 -1.02
CA PHE A 8 -0.91 -7.07 -2.29
C PHE A 8 0.03 -7.39 -3.46
N ALA A 9 1.34 -7.25 -3.27
CA ALA A 9 2.30 -7.62 -4.31
C ALA A 9 2.26 -9.13 -4.61
N GLN A 10 2.18 -9.98 -3.60
CA GLN A 10 2.06 -11.43 -3.81
C GLN A 10 0.76 -11.81 -4.52
N ALA A 11 -0.35 -11.22 -4.12
CA ALA A 11 -1.67 -11.54 -4.70
C ALA A 11 -1.79 -11.10 -6.18
N THR A 12 -1.05 -10.08 -6.59
CA THR A 12 -1.07 -9.55 -7.98
C THR A 12 0.11 -10.01 -8.82
N GLY A 13 1.08 -10.73 -8.25
CA GLY A 13 2.32 -11.10 -8.92
C GLY A 13 3.22 -9.89 -9.21
N SER A 14 3.10 -8.81 -8.46
CA SER A 14 3.89 -7.59 -8.60
C SER A 14 5.27 -7.73 -7.97
N ASP A 15 6.25 -7.01 -8.52
CA ASP A 15 7.64 -7.03 -8.03
C ASP A 15 7.77 -6.38 -6.64
N LEU A 16 6.95 -5.37 -6.38
CA LEU A 16 6.94 -4.58 -5.15
C LEU A 16 5.59 -3.89 -4.94
N ALA A 17 5.42 -3.23 -3.81
CA ALA A 17 4.24 -2.43 -3.54
C ALA A 17 4.57 -1.02 -3.03
N LEU A 18 3.71 -0.07 -3.36
CA LEU A 18 3.64 1.25 -2.74
C LEU A 18 2.37 1.33 -1.90
N VAL A 19 2.54 1.46 -0.61
CA VAL A 19 1.44 1.54 0.34
C VAL A 19 1.26 2.97 0.79
N SER A 20 0.11 3.56 0.46
CA SER A 20 -0.26 4.87 0.96
C SER A 20 -0.56 4.79 2.46
N LEU A 21 -0.03 5.75 3.22
CA LEU A 21 -0.39 5.95 4.62
C LEU A 21 -1.53 6.94 4.72
N SER A 22 -2.49 6.68 5.61
CA SER A 22 -3.53 7.66 5.91
C SER A 22 -2.91 8.83 6.66
N THR A 23 -3.19 10.03 6.15
CA THR A 23 -2.83 11.29 6.81
C THR A 23 -4.03 11.91 7.53
N TRP A 24 -5.13 11.17 7.66
CA TRP A 24 -6.34 11.72 8.27
C TRP A 24 -6.10 12.26 9.68
N ILE A 25 -6.35 13.54 9.82
CA ILE A 25 -6.34 14.25 11.10
C ILE A 25 -7.80 14.52 11.48
N PRO A 26 -8.30 13.95 12.59
CA PRO A 26 -9.66 14.21 13.04
C PRO A 26 -9.95 15.72 13.14
N GLY A 27 -11.03 16.15 12.51
CA GLY A 27 -11.45 17.55 12.52
C GLY A 27 -10.82 18.44 11.43
N ASN A 28 -9.98 17.90 10.55
CA ASN A 28 -9.52 18.63 9.38
C ASN A 28 -10.41 18.30 8.16
N PRO A 29 -11.31 19.22 7.75
CA PRO A 29 -12.25 18.95 6.64
C PRO A 29 -11.57 18.91 5.26
N THR A 30 -10.32 19.34 5.16
CA THR A 30 -9.56 19.36 3.90
C THR A 30 -8.69 18.14 3.73
N ASP A 31 -8.53 17.31 4.77
CA ASP A 31 -7.78 16.08 4.68
C ASP A 31 -8.67 14.97 4.09
N GLN A 32 -8.46 14.71 2.82
CA GLN A 32 -9.25 13.73 2.07
C GLN A 32 -8.59 12.36 1.94
N ASN A 33 -7.40 12.17 2.47
CA ASN A 33 -6.71 10.88 2.37
C ASN A 33 -7.16 9.89 3.46
N HIS A 34 -8.40 9.43 3.31
CA HIS A 34 -8.93 8.33 4.13
C HIS A 34 -8.52 6.94 3.59
N HIS A 35 -7.74 6.87 2.53
CA HIS A 35 -7.50 5.65 1.77
C HIS A 35 -6.18 4.96 2.10
N GLY A 36 -5.37 5.53 2.97
CA GLY A 36 -4.11 4.94 3.40
C GLY A 36 -4.25 4.02 4.62
N VAL A 37 -3.21 3.22 4.89
CA VAL A 37 -3.11 2.42 6.11
C VAL A 37 -2.99 3.33 7.33
N ALA A 38 -3.99 3.32 8.20
CA ALA A 38 -4.07 4.18 9.39
C ALA A 38 -3.86 3.45 10.70
N ALA A 39 -3.95 2.12 10.71
CA ALA A 39 -3.97 1.32 11.93
C ALA A 39 -2.77 0.38 12.05
N LYS A 40 -2.54 -0.08 13.28
CA LYS A 40 -1.53 -1.09 13.62
C LYS A 40 -2.23 -2.38 14.03
N LEU A 41 -1.64 -3.51 13.65
CA LEU A 41 -1.99 -4.79 14.25
C LEU A 41 -1.28 -4.92 15.60
N TYR A 42 -2.03 -5.29 16.60
CA TYR A 42 -1.51 -5.61 17.93
C TYR A 42 -1.39 -7.12 18.11
N ALA A 43 -0.60 -7.55 19.10
CA ALA A 43 -0.44 -8.97 19.42
C ALA A 43 -1.75 -9.54 19.98
N LYS A 44 -2.52 -10.21 19.13
CA LYS A 44 -3.78 -10.89 19.42
C LYS A 44 -4.16 -11.79 18.26
N ASP A 45 -5.24 -12.54 18.39
CA ASP A 45 -5.85 -13.23 17.27
C ASP A 45 -6.38 -12.21 16.25
N ILE A 46 -5.95 -12.35 15.00
CA ILE A 46 -6.34 -11.45 13.90
C ILE A 46 -7.70 -11.90 13.36
N THR A 47 -8.65 -10.99 13.38
CA THR A 47 -10.00 -11.20 12.87
C THR A 47 -10.23 -10.47 11.55
N ASP A 48 -11.32 -10.79 10.86
CA ASP A 48 -11.75 -10.04 9.65
C ASP A 48 -11.95 -8.55 9.93
N TYR A 49 -12.40 -8.22 11.13
CA TYR A 49 -12.53 -6.81 11.55
C TYR A 49 -11.16 -6.11 11.60
N ASP A 50 -10.15 -6.77 12.15
CA ASP A 50 -8.79 -6.20 12.17
C ASP A 50 -8.24 -5.98 10.77
N LEU A 51 -8.48 -6.92 9.86
CA LEU A 51 -8.10 -6.77 8.45
C LEU A 51 -8.81 -5.58 7.81
N SER A 52 -10.09 -5.40 8.08
CA SER A 52 -10.86 -4.27 7.54
C SER A 52 -10.35 -2.91 8.00
N VAL A 53 -9.83 -2.84 9.22
CA VAL A 53 -9.29 -1.60 9.81
C VAL A 53 -7.91 -1.25 9.23
N ILE A 54 -7.09 -2.25 8.89
CA ILE A 54 -5.76 -2.00 8.33
C ILE A 54 -5.76 -1.84 6.81
N LEU A 55 -6.80 -2.32 6.12
CA LEU A 55 -6.89 -2.19 4.66
C LEU A 55 -7.39 -0.81 4.28
N PRO A 56 -6.63 -0.07 3.46
CA PRO A 56 -6.91 1.33 3.18
C PRO A 56 -8.13 1.59 2.30
N THR A 57 -8.61 0.57 1.62
CA THR A 57 -9.60 0.74 0.54
C THR A 57 -10.97 0.14 0.84
N GLY A 58 -11.19 -0.35 2.07
CA GLY A 58 -12.45 -1.00 2.45
C GLY A 58 -12.63 -2.40 1.86
N TRP A 59 -13.82 -2.97 2.08
CA TRP A 59 -14.08 -4.40 1.97
C TRP A 59 -14.05 -4.98 0.55
N ASN A 60 -14.40 -4.20 -0.48
CA ASN A 60 -14.70 -4.73 -1.82
C ASN A 60 -13.85 -4.10 -2.94
N ARG A 61 -12.82 -3.32 -2.62
CA ARG A 61 -11.98 -2.74 -3.67
C ARG A 61 -10.93 -3.72 -4.13
N THR A 62 -10.73 -3.72 -5.45
CA THR A 62 -9.65 -4.47 -6.10
C THR A 62 -8.31 -3.77 -5.89
N ILE A 63 -7.27 -4.59 -5.84
CA ILE A 63 -5.89 -4.11 -5.83
C ILE A 63 -5.59 -3.55 -7.21
N GLN A 64 -4.92 -2.42 -7.26
CA GLN A 64 -4.48 -1.82 -8.52
C GLN A 64 -3.00 -2.06 -8.74
N THR A 65 -2.58 -2.10 -9.99
CA THR A 65 -1.19 -2.26 -10.39
C THR A 65 -0.79 -1.20 -11.41
N VAL A 66 0.49 -0.86 -11.43
CA VAL A 66 1.07 0.12 -12.35
C VAL A 66 2.51 -0.24 -12.66
N SER A 67 2.96 0.07 -13.89
CA SER A 67 4.37 -0.03 -14.26
C SER A 67 5.08 1.28 -13.96
N LEU A 68 6.09 1.26 -13.08
CA LEU A 68 6.88 2.43 -12.71
C LEU A 68 8.37 2.16 -12.85
N THR A 69 9.12 3.15 -13.30
CA THR A 69 10.59 3.11 -13.20
C THR A 69 11.04 3.35 -11.76
N GLY A 70 12.24 2.91 -11.41
CA GLY A 70 12.81 3.19 -10.08
C GLY A 70 12.93 4.69 -9.79
N GLN A 71 13.12 5.53 -10.84
CA GLN A 71 13.09 6.97 -10.69
C GLN A 71 11.70 7.48 -10.30
N GLN A 72 10.65 7.05 -10.99
CA GLN A 72 9.27 7.42 -10.65
C GLN A 72 8.88 6.99 -9.23
N ILE A 73 9.33 5.78 -8.81
CA ILE A 73 9.14 5.31 -7.44
C ILE A 73 9.84 6.25 -6.44
N SER A 74 11.08 6.64 -6.72
CA SER A 74 11.84 7.56 -5.87
C SER A 74 11.17 8.93 -5.77
N ASP A 75 10.67 9.46 -6.89
CA ASP A 75 9.99 10.75 -6.95
C ASP A 75 8.67 10.73 -6.17
N LEU A 76 7.90 9.64 -6.28
CA LEU A 76 6.68 9.44 -5.48
C LEU A 76 6.97 9.37 -3.97
N LEU A 77 8.04 8.67 -3.59
CA LEU A 77 8.45 8.60 -2.18
C LEU A 77 8.89 9.97 -1.66
N ALA A 78 9.62 10.73 -2.47
CA ALA A 78 10.05 12.09 -2.11
C ALA A 78 8.88 13.06 -2.02
N SER A 79 7.93 13.03 -2.98
CA SER A 79 6.76 13.90 -3.00
C SER A 79 5.82 13.65 -1.82
N GLY A 80 5.76 12.41 -1.34
CA GLY A 80 4.98 12.02 -0.17
C GLY A 80 5.44 12.68 1.13
N TYR A 81 6.73 12.98 1.26
CA TYR A 81 7.26 13.68 2.44
C TYR A 81 6.87 15.16 2.46
N ASP A 82 6.83 15.81 1.33
CA ASP A 82 6.40 17.21 1.23
C ASP A 82 4.93 17.41 1.60
N ALA A 83 4.12 16.38 1.51
CA ALA A 83 2.71 16.42 1.87
C ALA A 83 2.45 16.74 3.34
N TYR A 84 3.33 16.33 4.23
CA TYR A 84 3.22 16.68 5.66
C TYR A 84 3.50 18.16 5.94
N GLY A 85 4.30 18.80 5.11
CA GLY A 85 4.63 20.22 5.26
C GLY A 85 3.72 21.16 4.48
N ASN A 86 3.26 20.77 3.29
CA ASN A 86 2.66 21.68 2.32
C ASN A 86 1.29 21.24 1.78
N GLY A 87 0.71 20.16 2.29
CA GLY A 87 -0.61 19.65 1.86
C GLY A 87 -0.64 19.11 0.42
N LYS A 88 0.51 18.67 -0.10
CA LYS A 88 0.65 18.12 -1.45
C LYS A 88 1.07 16.65 -1.39
N GLY A 89 0.27 15.79 -2.00
CA GLY A 89 0.58 14.37 -2.17
C GLY A 89 0.25 13.51 -0.95
N TYR A 90 0.54 12.21 -1.06
CA TYR A 90 0.27 11.24 -0.01
C TYR A 90 1.56 10.51 0.36
N PRO A 91 1.85 10.31 1.67
CA PRO A 91 3.04 9.58 2.08
C PRO A 91 2.91 8.11 1.66
N TYR A 92 3.88 7.63 0.91
CA TYR A 92 3.99 6.24 0.53
C TYR A 92 5.08 5.53 1.32
N VAL A 93 4.85 4.25 1.59
CA VAL A 93 5.87 3.33 2.07
C VAL A 93 6.18 2.34 0.96
N LEU A 94 7.44 2.25 0.60
CA LEU A 94 7.94 1.22 -0.30
C LEU A 94 8.01 -0.12 0.44
N VAL A 95 7.38 -1.14 -0.13
CA VAL A 95 7.47 -2.53 0.31
C VAL A 95 8.09 -3.32 -0.83
N SER A 96 9.37 -3.64 -0.68
CA SER A 96 10.16 -4.26 -1.74
C SER A 96 11.23 -5.19 -1.15
N PRO A 97 11.53 -6.33 -1.81
CA PRO A 97 12.65 -7.18 -1.44
C PRO A 97 14.01 -6.56 -1.80
N VAL A 98 14.02 -5.61 -2.74
CA VAL A 98 15.23 -4.96 -3.25
C VAL A 98 15.05 -3.45 -3.33
N GLN A 99 16.16 -2.72 -3.32
CA GLN A 99 16.14 -1.28 -3.62
C GLN A 99 15.89 -1.09 -5.13
N PRO A 100 14.86 -0.34 -5.54
CA PRO A 100 14.60 -0.09 -6.96
C PRO A 100 15.73 0.67 -7.65
N GLU A 101 16.16 0.17 -8.79
CA GLU A 101 17.18 0.79 -9.66
C GLU A 101 16.53 1.83 -10.57
N THR A 102 17.09 3.01 -10.64
CA THR A 102 16.54 4.19 -11.34
C THR A 102 16.05 3.91 -12.76
N GLY A 103 16.82 3.17 -13.56
CA GLY A 103 16.52 2.89 -14.97
C GLY A 103 15.68 1.63 -15.21
N LYS A 104 15.33 0.88 -14.17
CA LYS A 104 14.59 -0.37 -14.29
C LYS A 104 13.10 -0.14 -14.06
N THR A 105 12.27 -0.84 -14.81
CA THR A 105 10.81 -0.81 -14.67
C THR A 105 10.34 -1.97 -13.80
N TYR A 106 9.39 -1.69 -12.93
CA TYR A 106 8.80 -2.64 -11.98
C TYR A 106 7.28 -2.65 -12.13
N GLN A 107 6.68 -3.82 -11.95
CA GLN A 107 5.24 -3.94 -11.70
C GLN A 107 4.99 -3.67 -10.23
N VAL A 108 4.17 -2.67 -9.95
CA VAL A 108 3.95 -2.16 -8.60
C VAL A 108 2.50 -2.36 -8.20
N ALA A 109 2.27 -3.07 -7.09
CA ALA A 109 0.96 -3.12 -6.47
C ALA A 109 0.73 -1.83 -5.67
N ILE A 110 -0.44 -1.22 -5.85
CA ILE A 110 -0.80 0.02 -5.18
C ILE A 110 -1.93 -0.23 -4.19
N CYS A 111 -1.68 0.22 -2.97
CA CYS A 111 -2.66 0.22 -1.91
C CYS A 111 -3.12 1.66 -1.67
N GLY A 112 -4.23 2.02 -2.27
CA GLY A 112 -4.69 3.40 -2.35
C GLY A 112 -4.06 4.15 -3.53
N VAL A 113 -4.87 4.66 -4.44
CA VAL A 113 -4.40 5.44 -5.58
C VAL A 113 -4.53 6.91 -5.24
N SER A 114 -3.43 7.65 -5.35
CA SER A 114 -3.53 9.10 -5.39
C SER A 114 -3.98 9.55 -6.77
N ASP A 115 -4.76 10.62 -6.83
CA ASP A 115 -5.16 11.24 -8.11
C ASP A 115 -3.94 11.64 -8.95
N GLN A 116 -2.85 12.01 -8.29
CA GLN A 116 -1.58 12.32 -8.94
C GLN A 116 -1.04 11.12 -9.72
N LEU A 117 -1.01 9.94 -9.13
CA LEU A 117 -0.53 8.73 -9.80
C LEU A 117 -1.45 8.34 -10.97
N ALA A 118 -2.76 8.45 -10.79
CA ALA A 118 -3.74 8.18 -11.84
C ALA A 118 -3.64 9.16 -13.01
N ALA A 119 -3.19 10.38 -12.78
CA ALA A 119 -3.01 11.39 -13.83
C ALA A 119 -1.74 11.18 -14.68
N GLU A 120 -0.70 10.60 -14.08
CA GLU A 120 0.63 10.49 -14.72
C GLU A 120 0.91 9.11 -15.31
N THR A 121 0.15 8.09 -14.91
CA THR A 121 0.41 6.70 -15.30
C THR A 121 -0.87 5.93 -15.59
N THR A 122 -0.75 4.87 -16.40
CA THR A 122 -1.87 3.95 -16.62
C THR A 122 -1.97 2.97 -15.44
N VAL A 123 -2.95 3.17 -14.60
CA VAL A 123 -3.28 2.28 -13.50
C VAL A 123 -4.24 1.19 -13.98
N THR A 124 -3.91 -0.06 -13.69
CA THR A 124 -4.69 -1.23 -14.09
C THR A 124 -5.35 -1.86 -12.86
N ASP A 125 -6.63 -2.21 -12.98
CA ASP A 125 -7.32 -3.02 -12.00
C ASP A 125 -6.87 -4.48 -12.13
N SER A 126 -6.37 -5.07 -11.04
CA SER A 126 -5.90 -6.47 -11.06
C SER A 126 -7.05 -7.50 -11.06
N GLY A 127 -8.27 -7.09 -10.76
CA GLY A 127 -9.40 -7.98 -10.51
C GLY A 127 -9.34 -8.72 -9.16
N VAL A 128 -8.27 -8.56 -8.39
CA VAL A 128 -8.09 -9.21 -7.08
C VAL A 128 -8.67 -8.33 -5.98
N VAL A 129 -9.65 -8.83 -5.25
CA VAL A 129 -10.23 -8.12 -4.11
C VAL A 129 -9.23 -8.09 -2.95
N GLY A 130 -8.93 -6.89 -2.45
CA GLY A 130 -7.91 -6.70 -1.41
C GLY A 130 -8.21 -7.44 -0.11
N MET A 131 -9.48 -7.52 0.29
CA MET A 131 -9.90 -8.29 1.49
C MET A 131 -9.66 -9.79 1.31
N ASP A 132 -9.97 -10.35 0.13
CA ASP A 132 -9.77 -11.76 -0.14
C ASP A 132 -8.28 -12.11 -0.17
N ALA A 133 -7.47 -11.24 -0.77
CA ALA A 133 -6.02 -11.36 -0.73
C ALA A 133 -5.49 -11.34 0.72
N ALA A 134 -5.98 -10.41 1.55
CA ALA A 134 -5.58 -10.32 2.95
C ALA A 134 -5.97 -11.56 3.75
N LYS A 135 -7.19 -12.06 3.59
CA LYS A 135 -7.63 -13.29 4.25
C LYS A 135 -6.76 -14.48 3.86
N ALA A 136 -6.46 -14.64 2.58
CA ALA A 136 -5.59 -15.70 2.09
C ALA A 136 -4.16 -15.57 2.64
N PHE A 137 -3.60 -14.37 2.60
CA PHE A 137 -2.25 -14.08 3.09
C PHE A 137 -2.12 -14.34 4.60
N PHE A 138 -2.97 -13.73 5.41
CA PHE A 138 -2.93 -13.88 6.87
C PHE A 138 -3.34 -15.28 7.31
N GLY A 139 -4.27 -15.92 6.63
CA GLY A 139 -4.70 -17.30 6.90
C GLY A 139 -3.63 -18.36 6.64
N ALA A 140 -2.60 -18.04 5.86
CA ALA A 140 -1.46 -18.94 5.65
C ALA A 140 -0.49 -19.02 6.85
N TYR A 141 -0.63 -18.12 7.83
CA TYR A 141 0.21 -18.06 9.02
C TYR A 141 -0.53 -18.57 10.25
N THR A 142 0.11 -19.43 11.03
CA THR A 142 -0.34 -19.74 12.39
C THR A 142 -0.02 -18.61 13.35
N THR A 143 1.12 -17.97 13.15
CA THR A 143 1.58 -16.81 13.93
C THR A 143 2.30 -15.85 12.99
N ILE A 144 1.99 -14.57 13.10
CA ILE A 144 2.71 -13.50 12.39
C ILE A 144 3.49 -12.68 13.41
N SER A 145 4.75 -12.48 13.15
CA SER A 145 5.66 -11.69 13.98
C SER A 145 6.21 -10.48 13.21
N ARG A 146 6.95 -9.64 13.91
CA ARG A 146 7.64 -8.52 13.25
C ARG A 146 8.67 -8.97 12.21
N ALA A 147 9.25 -10.16 12.38
CA ALA A 147 10.19 -10.72 11.42
C ALA A 147 9.54 -11.02 10.06
N ASP A 148 8.25 -11.33 10.05
CA ASP A 148 7.50 -11.62 8.81
C ASP A 148 7.21 -10.38 7.98
N THR A 149 7.54 -9.19 8.47
CA THR A 149 7.48 -7.95 7.66
C THR A 149 8.63 -7.85 6.67
N ALA A 150 9.72 -8.59 6.88
CA ALA A 150 10.80 -8.67 5.93
C ALA A 150 10.35 -9.50 4.71
N TRP A 151 10.54 -8.91 3.54
CA TRP A 151 10.31 -9.61 2.28
C TRP A 151 11.63 -10.28 1.89
N SER A 152 11.70 -11.58 2.08
CA SER A 152 12.83 -12.39 1.62
C SER A 152 12.52 -13.02 0.27
#